data_235fac035617d6cd2bf0c8e00e6baa0e
#
_entry.id   235fac035617d6cd2bf0c8e00e6baa0e
#
_cell.length_a   1.000
_cell.length_b   1.000
_cell.length_c   1.000
_cell.angle_alpha   90.00
_cell.angle_beta   90.00
_cell.angle_gamma   90.00
#
_symmetry.space_group_name_H-M   'P 1'
#
loop_
_entity.id
_entity.type
_entity.pdbx_description
1 polymer ?
#
loop_
_entity_poly.entity_id
_entity_poly.type
_entity_poly.pdbx_seq_one_letter_code
_entity_poly.pdbx_strand_id
1 'polypeptide(L)'
;MAQAGQKTNAGIEVRVAHIDADAGQGLKTFDSLVLADTGAAQADKIKELSQAYYGVAGIAWLEHITSDKAATTATAKQLVNDFMSNYSDLAPQAHRVAKRFAIVAAAGEMATQADITGWQAGQATTAVMTCLDNWLDNYGRDGEHEQRQIIEHIKAFIEQHGSSRFQPCHIHMHQDFETKITNRAGYHNYDTGEYYFSTSTFDEVCSPFNKSKVLQVLDEARLLNVTESDRKTCRVPLPFKKNRSRVYAIKNDILSCETTKSTGTAGTAGTTGTNHTQQGLGTVPSHKTPLGQLGQSSSIC
;
A
#
# COMPACT_ATOMS: atom_id res chain seq x y z
N MET A 1 15.65 5.62 -11.68
CA MET A 1 16.71 4.82 -11.04
C MET A 1 16.14 4.28 -9.75
N ALA A 2 15.79 3.00 -9.70
CA ALA A 2 15.36 2.34 -8.48
C ALA A 2 16.59 2.17 -7.59
N GLN A 3 16.60 2.80 -6.43
CA GLN A 3 17.62 2.55 -5.42
C GLN A 3 17.45 1.12 -4.92
N ALA A 4 18.43 0.29 -5.23
CA ALA A 4 18.50 -1.08 -4.76
C ALA A 4 18.58 -1.13 -3.23
N GLY A 5 17.63 -1.84 -2.60
CA GLY A 5 17.94 -2.64 -1.42
C GLY A 5 17.91 -1.99 -0.04
N GLN A 6 17.21 -0.88 0.21
CA GLN A 6 16.84 -0.57 1.60
C GLN A 6 15.51 -1.27 1.91
N LYS A 7 15.61 -2.43 2.57
CA LYS A 7 14.45 -3.09 3.18
C LYS A 7 13.92 -2.17 4.26
N THR A 8 12.77 -1.59 4.02
CA THR A 8 12.05 -0.79 5.01
C THR A 8 11.56 -1.73 6.10
N ASN A 9 12.13 -1.62 7.30
CA ASN A 9 11.58 -2.31 8.46
C ASN A 9 10.17 -1.76 8.73
N ALA A 10 9.21 -2.60 9.11
CA ALA A 10 7.82 -2.22 9.46
C ALA A 10 7.75 -0.98 10.38
N GLY A 11 8.77 -0.77 11.23
CA GLY A 11 8.89 0.42 12.07
C GLY A 11 9.17 1.72 11.32
N ILE A 12 9.69 1.68 10.09
CA ILE A 12 9.90 2.87 9.25
C ILE A 12 8.62 3.20 8.50
N GLU A 13 7.92 2.21 7.96
CA GLU A 13 6.65 2.39 7.24
C GLU A 13 5.57 3.01 8.12
N VAL A 14 5.52 2.66 9.41
CA VAL A 14 4.62 3.28 10.38
C VAL A 14 5.02 4.73 10.70
N ARG A 15 6.30 5.12 10.55
CA ARG A 15 6.76 6.49 10.80
C ARG A 15 6.60 7.40 9.59
N VAL A 16 6.71 6.85 8.40
CA VAL A 16 6.60 7.55 7.11
C VAL A 16 5.56 6.82 6.28
N ALA A 17 4.34 7.33 6.27
CA ALA A 17 3.28 6.79 5.42
C ALA A 17 3.57 7.18 3.96
N HIS A 18 3.76 6.18 3.10
CA HIS A 18 3.88 6.39 1.66
C HIS A 18 2.49 6.45 1.04
N ILE A 19 2.17 7.57 0.41
CA ILE A 19 0.91 7.81 -0.27
C ILE A 19 1.21 7.89 -1.76
N ASP A 20 0.41 7.25 -2.59
CA ASP A 20 0.48 7.44 -4.03
C ASP A 20 0.07 8.88 -4.37
N ALA A 21 0.90 9.56 -5.13
CA ALA A 21 0.65 10.94 -5.55
C ALA A 21 -0.15 11.05 -6.85
N ASP A 22 -0.48 9.92 -7.49
CA ASP A 22 -1.31 9.92 -8.70
C ASP A 22 -2.79 9.95 -8.30
N ALA A 23 -3.49 11.03 -8.69
CA ALA A 23 -4.93 11.18 -8.45
C ALA A 23 -5.81 10.28 -9.34
N GLY A 24 -5.21 9.46 -10.21
CA GLY A 24 -5.93 8.48 -11.05
C GLY A 24 -6.70 9.07 -12.24
N GLN A 25 -6.57 10.36 -12.50
CA GLN A 25 -7.27 11.07 -13.60
C GLN A 25 -6.39 11.29 -14.84
N GLY A 26 -5.21 10.68 -14.91
CA GLY A 26 -4.23 10.92 -15.97
C GLY A 26 -3.54 12.27 -15.90
N LEU A 27 -3.80 13.04 -14.86
CA LEU A 27 -3.23 14.38 -14.60
C LEU A 27 -2.14 14.37 -13.52
N LYS A 28 -1.60 13.19 -13.21
CA LYS A 28 -0.61 13.00 -12.15
C LYS A 28 -1.18 13.37 -10.78
N THR A 29 -0.54 14.33 -10.10
CA THR A 29 -0.92 14.81 -8.77
C THR A 29 -2.24 15.59 -8.74
N PHE A 30 -2.74 15.99 -9.90
CA PHE A 30 -3.96 16.80 -10.00
C PHE A 30 -5.16 15.90 -10.32
N ASP A 31 -6.27 16.10 -9.63
CA ASP A 31 -7.57 15.54 -9.95
C ASP A 31 -8.32 16.37 -10.98
N SER A 32 -8.02 17.69 -11.03
CA SER A 32 -8.62 18.64 -11.98
C SER A 32 -7.64 19.78 -12.31
N LEU A 33 -7.86 20.43 -13.46
CA LEU A 33 -7.11 21.61 -13.89
C LEU A 33 -8.00 22.85 -13.76
N VAL A 34 -7.64 23.76 -12.85
CA VAL A 34 -8.42 24.97 -12.55
C VAL A 34 -7.66 26.27 -12.87
N LEU A 35 -6.34 26.20 -12.99
CA LEU A 35 -5.48 27.37 -13.19
C LEU A 35 -4.84 27.44 -14.59
N ALA A 36 -4.83 26.32 -15.32
CA ALA A 36 -4.21 26.20 -16.63
C ALA A 36 -4.72 24.97 -17.39
N ASP A 37 -4.44 24.90 -18.69
CA ASP A 37 -4.92 23.82 -19.56
C ASP A 37 -4.11 22.52 -19.47
N THR A 38 -2.94 22.56 -18.82
CA THR A 38 -2.08 21.37 -18.61
C THR A 38 -1.57 21.29 -17.18
N GLY A 39 -1.30 20.06 -16.71
CA GLY A 39 -0.75 19.86 -15.36
C GLY A 39 0.58 20.55 -15.13
N ALA A 40 1.47 20.62 -16.15
CA ALA A 40 2.74 21.34 -16.06
C ALA A 40 2.51 22.85 -15.89
N ALA A 41 1.67 23.44 -16.73
CA ALA A 41 1.34 24.87 -16.65
C ALA A 41 0.62 25.22 -15.33
N GLN A 42 -0.25 24.33 -14.82
CA GLN A 42 -0.87 24.50 -13.51
C GLN A 42 0.16 24.46 -12.38
N ALA A 43 1.13 23.54 -12.42
CA ALA A 43 2.21 23.47 -11.44
C ALA A 43 3.08 24.74 -11.45
N ASP A 44 3.42 25.26 -12.64
CA ASP A 44 4.18 26.51 -12.78
C ASP A 44 3.37 27.70 -12.23
N LYS A 45 2.07 27.74 -12.49
CA LYS A 45 1.20 28.81 -11.96
C LYS A 45 1.08 28.75 -10.44
N ILE A 46 0.96 27.57 -9.86
CA ILE A 46 0.96 27.38 -8.39
C ILE A 46 2.29 27.88 -7.81
N LYS A 47 3.41 27.53 -8.46
CA LYS A 47 4.74 27.99 -8.04
C LYS A 47 4.88 29.51 -8.08
N GLU A 48 4.42 30.16 -9.15
CA GLU A 48 4.40 31.62 -9.29
C GLU A 48 3.59 32.27 -8.16
N LEU A 49 2.35 31.78 -7.96
CA LEU A 49 1.46 32.31 -6.92
C LEU A 49 2.02 32.12 -5.51
N SER A 50 2.65 30.96 -5.24
CA SER A 50 3.26 30.70 -3.93
C SER A 50 4.46 31.60 -3.63
N GLN A 51 5.17 32.06 -4.66
CA GLN A 51 6.25 33.04 -4.50
C GLN A 51 5.73 34.47 -4.29
N ALA A 52 4.59 34.80 -4.89
CA ALA A 52 3.99 36.15 -4.75
C ALA A 52 3.26 36.30 -3.39
N TYR A 53 2.65 35.22 -2.88
CA TYR A 53 1.79 35.24 -1.69
C TYR A 53 2.29 34.30 -0.59
N TYR A 54 3.60 34.27 -0.34
CA TYR A 54 4.18 33.39 0.67
C TYR A 54 3.90 33.87 2.09
N GLY A 55 3.68 32.91 3.01
CA GLY A 55 3.59 33.15 4.45
C GLY A 55 2.24 33.68 4.97
N VAL A 56 1.36 34.20 4.12
CA VAL A 56 0.08 34.79 4.54
C VAL A 56 -0.79 33.80 5.30
N ALA A 57 -1.05 32.63 4.74
CA ALA A 57 -1.84 31.58 5.36
C ALA A 57 -1.21 31.07 6.67
N GLY A 58 0.12 30.96 6.71
CA GLY A 58 0.85 30.50 7.91
C GLY A 58 0.72 31.48 9.08
N ILE A 59 0.80 32.79 8.81
CA ILE A 59 0.61 33.82 9.84
C ILE A 59 -0.83 33.79 10.36
N ALA A 60 -1.82 33.83 9.47
CA ALA A 60 -3.23 33.74 9.85
C ALA A 60 -3.55 32.49 10.67
N TRP A 61 -2.96 31.34 10.30
CA TRP A 61 -3.08 30.11 11.05
C TRP A 61 -2.50 30.21 12.45
N LEU A 62 -1.30 30.74 12.61
CA LEU A 62 -0.66 30.92 13.93
C LEU A 62 -1.46 31.88 14.82
N GLU A 63 -1.96 32.96 14.28
CA GLU A 63 -2.83 33.89 14.99
C GLU A 63 -4.11 33.22 15.44
N HIS A 64 -4.76 32.43 14.57
CA HIS A 64 -5.97 31.69 14.89
C HIS A 64 -5.76 30.69 16.02
N ILE A 65 -4.75 29.81 15.93
CA ILE A 65 -4.53 28.75 16.93
C ILE A 65 -3.99 29.26 18.27
N THR A 66 -3.41 30.48 18.30
CA THR A 66 -2.89 31.08 19.53
C THR A 66 -3.87 32.03 20.22
N SER A 67 -4.93 32.47 19.54
CA SER A 67 -5.94 33.37 20.09
C SER A 67 -6.66 32.76 21.28
N ASP A 68 -7.04 31.49 21.21
CA ASP A 68 -7.59 30.71 22.34
C ASP A 68 -7.08 29.25 22.25
N LYS A 69 -6.01 28.97 22.99
CA LYS A 69 -5.40 27.63 23.02
C LYS A 69 -6.33 26.57 23.61
N ALA A 70 -7.20 26.93 24.55
CA ALA A 70 -8.08 25.96 25.17
C ALA A 70 -9.18 25.52 24.21
N ALA A 71 -9.85 26.47 23.57
CA ALA A 71 -10.86 26.21 22.55
C ALA A 71 -10.26 25.47 21.34
N THR A 72 -9.11 25.93 20.83
CA THR A 72 -8.36 25.27 19.74
C THR A 72 -8.05 23.81 20.05
N THR A 73 -7.55 23.54 21.27
CA THR A 73 -7.22 22.17 21.67
C THR A 73 -8.47 21.30 21.80
N ALA A 74 -9.57 21.83 22.32
CA ALA A 74 -10.83 21.10 22.44
C ALA A 74 -11.40 20.75 21.06
N THR A 75 -11.47 21.73 20.16
CA THR A 75 -11.92 21.53 18.77
C THR A 75 -11.06 20.50 18.02
N ALA A 76 -9.73 20.62 18.10
CA ALA A 76 -8.83 19.67 17.47
C ALA A 76 -9.02 18.24 17.99
N LYS A 77 -9.19 18.07 19.32
CA LYS A 77 -9.46 16.75 19.92
C LYS A 77 -10.78 16.17 19.44
N GLN A 78 -11.82 16.97 19.35
CA GLN A 78 -13.13 16.54 18.87
C GLN A 78 -13.03 16.08 17.41
N LEU A 79 -12.48 16.89 16.51
CA LEU A 79 -12.32 16.55 15.09
C LEU A 79 -11.47 15.29 14.90
N VAL A 80 -10.40 15.12 15.67
CA VAL A 80 -9.59 13.88 15.65
C VAL A 80 -10.41 12.69 16.11
N ASN A 81 -11.21 12.79 17.15
CA ASN A 81 -12.06 11.69 17.62
C ASN A 81 -13.15 11.35 16.59
N ASP A 82 -13.78 12.35 15.99
CA ASP A 82 -14.80 12.17 14.96
C ASP A 82 -14.21 11.46 13.72
N PHE A 83 -13.03 11.88 13.29
CA PHE A 83 -12.30 11.19 12.23
C PHE A 83 -12.00 9.73 12.60
N MET A 84 -11.43 9.49 13.78
CA MET A 84 -11.03 8.16 14.25
C MET A 84 -12.22 7.22 14.48
N SER A 85 -13.43 7.73 14.69
CA SER A 85 -14.63 6.90 14.82
C SER A 85 -14.94 6.07 13.57
N ASN A 86 -14.47 6.51 12.39
CA ASN A 86 -14.58 5.76 11.14
C ASN A 86 -13.55 4.63 10.99
N TYR A 87 -12.61 4.52 11.94
CA TYR A 87 -11.47 3.61 11.87
C TYR A 87 -11.27 2.84 13.18
N SER A 88 -12.35 2.28 13.73
CA SER A 88 -12.35 1.56 15.01
C SER A 88 -11.58 0.23 14.99
N ASP A 89 -11.55 -0.46 13.82
CA ASP A 89 -11.09 -1.84 13.70
C ASP A 89 -9.65 -1.98 13.15
N LEU A 90 -8.83 -0.95 13.35
CA LEU A 90 -7.45 -0.97 12.88
C LEU A 90 -6.51 -1.67 13.88
N ALA A 91 -5.56 -2.44 13.34
CA ALA A 91 -4.43 -2.94 14.13
C ALA A 91 -3.66 -1.79 14.81
N PRO A 92 -3.00 -2.01 15.95
CA PRO A 92 -2.37 -0.95 16.73
C PRO A 92 -1.38 -0.07 15.97
N GLN A 93 -0.67 -0.62 14.97
CA GLN A 93 0.25 0.14 14.14
C GLN A 93 -0.50 1.02 13.13
N ALA A 94 -1.48 0.47 12.42
CA ALA A 94 -2.33 1.20 11.49
C ALA A 94 -3.10 2.33 12.21
N HIS A 95 -3.62 2.05 13.41
CA HIS A 95 -4.28 3.05 14.27
C HIS A 95 -3.39 4.24 14.61
N ARG A 96 -2.08 4.03 14.86
CA ARG A 96 -1.13 5.13 15.11
C ARG A 96 -0.92 6.00 13.87
N VAL A 97 -0.91 5.41 12.70
CA VAL A 97 -0.80 6.15 11.43
C VAL A 97 -2.10 6.90 11.17
N ALA A 98 -3.26 6.25 11.28
CA ALA A 98 -4.58 6.88 11.13
C ALA A 98 -4.73 8.11 12.04
N LYS A 99 -4.25 8.06 13.28
CA LYS A 99 -4.27 9.20 14.19
C LYS A 99 -3.46 10.40 13.68
N ARG A 100 -2.39 10.19 12.92
CA ARG A 100 -1.64 11.30 12.30
C ARG A 100 -2.42 11.92 11.14
N PHE A 101 -3.06 11.09 10.33
CA PHE A 101 -3.96 11.56 9.29
C PHE A 101 -5.13 12.35 9.90
N ALA A 102 -5.71 11.88 11.00
CA ALA A 102 -6.75 12.59 11.73
C ALA A 102 -6.32 13.99 12.19
N ILE A 103 -5.07 14.16 12.64
CA ILE A 103 -4.52 15.47 13.01
C ILE A 103 -4.44 16.39 11.80
N VAL A 104 -4.03 15.87 10.64
CA VAL A 104 -3.96 16.65 9.39
C VAL A 104 -5.36 17.06 8.94
N ALA A 105 -6.34 16.14 8.98
CA ALA A 105 -7.73 16.44 8.67
C ALA A 105 -8.30 17.52 9.62
N ALA A 106 -8.08 17.37 10.93
CA ALA A 106 -8.53 18.34 11.91
C ALA A 106 -7.93 19.73 11.68
N ALA A 107 -6.63 19.81 11.36
CA ALA A 107 -5.98 21.07 11.04
C ALA A 107 -6.58 21.72 9.77
N GLY A 108 -6.85 20.92 8.73
CA GLY A 108 -7.49 21.38 7.50
C GLY A 108 -8.90 21.92 7.73
N GLU A 109 -9.73 21.21 8.53
CA GLU A 109 -11.08 21.67 8.87
C GLU A 109 -11.05 22.94 9.71
N MET A 110 -10.16 23.04 10.70
CA MET A 110 -10.01 24.26 11.50
C MET A 110 -9.54 25.46 10.65
N ALA A 111 -8.60 25.25 9.72
CA ALA A 111 -8.17 26.29 8.80
C ALA A 111 -9.30 26.71 7.83
N THR A 112 -10.16 25.78 7.45
CA THR A 112 -11.35 26.05 6.64
C THR A 112 -12.38 26.87 7.43
N GLN A 113 -12.63 26.51 8.68
CA GLN A 113 -13.53 27.27 9.57
C GLN A 113 -13.03 28.69 9.86
N ALA A 114 -11.71 28.89 9.78
CA ALA A 114 -11.07 30.19 9.94
C ALA A 114 -10.92 30.99 8.61
N ASP A 115 -11.58 30.56 7.52
CA ASP A 115 -11.52 31.14 6.17
C ASP A 115 -10.11 31.27 5.59
N ILE A 116 -9.17 30.41 6.02
CA ILE A 116 -7.78 30.42 5.55
C ILE A 116 -7.59 29.66 4.25
N THR A 117 -8.30 28.52 4.08
CA THR A 117 -8.11 27.63 2.95
C THR A 117 -9.00 27.93 1.74
N GLY A 118 -10.16 28.53 1.96
CA GLY A 118 -11.21 28.68 0.96
C GLY A 118 -11.90 27.37 0.58
N TRP A 119 -11.66 26.28 1.30
CA TRP A 119 -12.31 25.00 1.08
C TRP A 119 -13.71 24.96 1.71
N GLN A 120 -14.50 23.98 1.29
CA GLN A 120 -15.79 23.71 1.94
C GLN A 120 -15.59 22.85 3.19
N ALA A 121 -16.49 23.00 4.17
CA ALA A 121 -16.50 22.17 5.36
C ALA A 121 -16.59 20.68 4.99
N GLY A 122 -15.77 19.85 5.59
CA GLY A 122 -15.67 18.41 5.31
C GLY A 122 -14.75 18.05 4.16
N GLN A 123 -14.29 18.99 3.35
CA GLN A 123 -13.42 18.72 2.21
C GLN A 123 -12.03 18.22 2.62
N ALA A 124 -11.44 18.83 3.66
CA ALA A 124 -10.17 18.36 4.20
C ALA A 124 -10.28 16.95 4.77
N THR A 125 -11.32 16.68 5.52
CA THR A 125 -11.60 15.36 6.08
C THR A 125 -11.72 14.30 5.00
N THR A 126 -12.52 14.54 3.95
CA THR A 126 -12.73 13.62 2.84
C THR A 126 -11.43 13.32 2.09
N ALA A 127 -10.64 14.36 1.78
CA ALA A 127 -9.37 14.20 1.08
C ALA A 127 -8.37 13.36 1.90
N VAL A 128 -8.28 13.61 3.20
CA VAL A 128 -7.38 12.88 4.10
C VAL A 128 -7.86 11.44 4.32
N MET A 129 -9.17 11.18 4.36
CA MET A 129 -9.71 9.82 4.41
C MET A 129 -9.32 9.02 3.16
N THR A 130 -9.45 9.62 1.98
CA THR A 130 -9.02 8.99 0.71
C THR A 130 -7.53 8.61 0.76
N CYS A 131 -6.67 9.51 1.25
CA CYS A 131 -5.24 9.21 1.39
C CYS A 131 -4.97 8.09 2.42
N LEU A 132 -5.69 8.08 3.53
CA LEU A 132 -5.55 7.03 4.55
C LEU A 132 -6.05 5.69 4.03
N ASP A 133 -7.19 5.64 3.34
CA ASP A 133 -7.74 4.41 2.78
C ASP A 133 -6.80 3.82 1.72
N ASN A 134 -6.25 4.63 0.81
CA ASN A 134 -5.23 4.20 -0.14
C ASN A 134 -3.97 3.64 0.57
N TRP A 135 -3.56 4.26 1.67
CA TRP A 135 -2.45 3.74 2.48
C TRP A 135 -2.82 2.42 3.16
N LEU A 136 -4.02 2.29 3.73
CA LEU A 136 -4.51 1.08 4.38
C LEU A 136 -4.68 -0.08 3.40
N ASP A 137 -5.08 0.17 2.17
CA ASP A 137 -5.19 -0.84 1.12
C ASP A 137 -3.82 -1.43 0.76
N ASN A 138 -2.77 -0.61 0.79
CA ASN A 138 -1.40 -1.06 0.55
C ASN A 138 -0.74 -1.69 1.79
N TYR A 139 -1.00 -1.15 2.99
CA TYR A 139 -0.39 -1.59 4.25
C TYR A 139 -1.10 -2.79 4.88
N GLY A 140 -2.42 -2.89 4.73
CA GLY A 140 -3.29 -3.87 5.41
C GLY A 140 -3.88 -3.30 6.72
N ARG A 141 -5.19 -3.41 6.85
CA ARG A 141 -5.93 -2.92 8.05
C ARG A 141 -5.58 -3.72 9.31
N ASP A 142 -5.32 -5.01 9.15
CA ASP A 142 -5.13 -5.98 10.24
C ASP A 142 -3.67 -6.23 10.61
N GLY A 143 -2.73 -5.44 10.07
CA GLY A 143 -1.30 -5.67 10.27
C GLY A 143 -0.75 -6.87 9.48
N GLU A 144 -1.47 -7.36 8.50
CA GLU A 144 -1.08 -8.48 7.63
C GLU A 144 0.07 -8.14 6.68
N HIS A 145 0.41 -6.86 6.54
CA HIS A 145 1.49 -6.45 5.64
C HIS A 145 2.83 -7.10 6.03
N GLU A 146 3.19 -7.07 7.31
CA GLU A 146 4.41 -7.72 7.79
C GLU A 146 4.34 -9.25 7.59
N GLN A 147 3.16 -9.85 7.80
CA GLN A 147 2.95 -11.28 7.55
C GLN A 147 3.15 -11.62 6.09
N ARG A 148 2.54 -10.85 5.19
CA ARG A 148 2.70 -11.00 3.74
C ARG A 148 4.16 -10.82 3.30
N GLN A 149 4.84 -9.78 3.78
CA GLN A 149 6.25 -9.54 3.49
C GLN A 149 7.14 -10.70 3.93
N ILE A 150 6.87 -11.28 5.10
CA ILE A 150 7.61 -12.46 5.60
C ILE A 150 7.41 -13.66 4.66
N ILE A 151 6.17 -13.97 4.29
CA ILE A 151 5.85 -15.10 3.41
C ILE A 151 6.47 -14.88 2.03
N GLU A 152 6.32 -13.69 1.43
CA GLU A 152 6.92 -13.34 0.14
C GLU A 152 8.44 -13.44 0.15
N HIS A 153 9.07 -13.00 1.22
CA HIS A 153 10.53 -13.07 1.35
C HIS A 153 11.04 -14.50 1.37
N ILE A 154 10.38 -15.40 2.11
CA ILE A 154 10.77 -16.81 2.16
C ILE A 154 10.45 -17.51 0.84
N LYS A 155 9.29 -17.21 0.23
CA LYS A 155 8.90 -17.67 -1.10
C LYS A 155 9.94 -17.28 -2.13
N ALA A 156 10.32 -16.00 -2.20
CA ALA A 156 11.33 -15.50 -3.12
C ALA A 156 12.70 -16.19 -2.92
N PHE A 157 13.10 -16.46 -1.68
CA PHE A 157 14.33 -17.22 -1.41
C PHE A 157 14.26 -18.65 -1.97
N ILE A 158 13.13 -19.34 -1.79
CA ILE A 158 12.93 -20.69 -2.32
C ILE A 158 12.90 -20.65 -3.86
N GLU A 159 12.18 -19.72 -4.49
CA GLU A 159 12.12 -19.57 -5.95
C GLU A 159 13.50 -19.30 -6.54
N GLN A 160 14.28 -18.45 -5.92
CA GLN A 160 15.63 -18.10 -6.39
C GLN A 160 16.66 -19.22 -6.17
N HIS A 161 16.53 -19.98 -5.09
CA HIS A 161 17.57 -20.90 -4.63
C HIS A 161 17.14 -22.37 -4.54
N GLY A 162 15.86 -22.68 -4.78
CA GLY A 162 15.32 -24.02 -4.59
C GLY A 162 16.03 -25.09 -5.39
N SER A 163 16.38 -24.81 -6.64
CA SER A 163 17.13 -25.75 -7.51
C SER A 163 18.65 -25.70 -7.31
N SER A 164 19.21 -24.61 -6.81
CA SER A 164 20.66 -24.40 -6.75
C SER A 164 21.29 -24.64 -5.37
N ARG A 165 20.53 -24.38 -4.29
CA ARG A 165 21.03 -24.48 -2.91
C ARG A 165 20.32 -25.55 -2.06
N PHE A 166 19.24 -26.17 -2.55
CA PHE A 166 18.57 -27.25 -1.83
C PHE A 166 18.92 -28.59 -2.44
N GLN A 167 19.55 -29.46 -1.64
CA GLN A 167 19.92 -30.80 -2.04
C GLN A 167 18.66 -31.67 -2.14
N PRO A 168 18.39 -32.31 -3.29
CA PRO A 168 17.30 -33.28 -3.41
C PRO A 168 17.43 -34.39 -2.37
N CYS A 169 16.31 -34.81 -1.78
CA CYS A 169 16.25 -35.97 -0.93
C CYS A 169 14.92 -36.69 -1.04
N HIS A 170 14.96 -38.02 -0.79
CA HIS A 170 13.80 -38.88 -0.61
C HIS A 170 13.90 -39.51 0.77
N ILE A 171 12.82 -39.47 1.56
CA ILE A 171 12.82 -40.05 2.92
C ILE A 171 12.88 -41.57 2.87
N HIS A 172 12.30 -42.17 1.82
CA HIS A 172 12.12 -43.60 1.69
C HIS A 172 13.11 -44.29 0.74
N MET A 173 13.93 -43.54 0.05
CA MET A 173 14.96 -44.11 -0.85
C MET A 173 16.34 -43.69 -0.37
N HIS A 174 17.18 -44.70 -0.03
CA HIS A 174 18.62 -44.48 0.19
C HIS A 174 19.36 -44.31 -1.13
N GLN A 175 18.92 -43.36 -1.98
CA GLN A 175 19.67 -42.97 -3.14
C GLN A 175 20.65 -41.88 -2.77
N ASP A 176 21.92 -42.20 -2.80
CA ASP A 176 23.00 -41.23 -2.74
C ASP A 176 22.98 -40.42 -4.04
N PHE A 177 22.48 -39.18 -3.97
CA PHE A 177 22.67 -38.25 -5.07
C PHE A 177 24.16 -37.92 -5.17
N GLU A 178 24.78 -38.26 -6.30
CA GLU A 178 26.23 -38.10 -6.51
C GLU A 178 26.72 -36.65 -6.41
N THR A 179 25.84 -35.67 -6.58
CA THR A 179 26.20 -34.24 -6.59
C THR A 179 25.96 -33.59 -5.25
N LYS A 180 27.03 -33.29 -4.52
CA LYS A 180 26.97 -32.52 -3.28
C LYS A 180 26.98 -31.02 -3.54
N ILE A 181 25.94 -30.31 -3.13
CA ILE A 181 25.88 -28.85 -3.23
C ILE A 181 26.81 -28.19 -2.20
N THR A 182 27.76 -27.39 -2.64
CA THR A 182 28.80 -26.78 -1.78
C THR A 182 28.21 -25.68 -0.88
N ASN A 183 27.38 -24.79 -1.41
CA ASN A 183 26.69 -23.74 -0.65
C ASN A 183 25.25 -24.16 -0.33
N ARG A 184 25.11 -25.26 0.40
CA ARG A 184 23.81 -25.85 0.66
C ARG A 184 23.02 -25.09 1.72
N ALA A 185 21.83 -24.59 1.34
CA ALA A 185 20.86 -23.99 2.22
C ALA A 185 20.06 -25.04 3.03
N GLY A 186 19.84 -26.21 2.40
CA GLY A 186 19.04 -27.25 3.02
C GLY A 186 18.80 -28.43 2.07
N TYR A 187 17.66 -29.06 2.24
CA TYR A 187 17.22 -30.18 1.41
C TYR A 187 15.81 -29.94 0.89
N HIS A 188 15.53 -30.42 -0.32
CA HIS A 188 14.19 -30.48 -0.88
C HIS A 188 13.71 -31.91 -0.91
N ASN A 189 12.68 -32.21 -0.15
CA ASN A 189 12.08 -33.53 -0.11
C ASN A 189 11.10 -33.69 -1.27
N TYR A 190 11.46 -34.51 -2.25
CA TYR A 190 10.62 -34.75 -3.43
C TYR A 190 9.38 -35.62 -3.13
N ASP A 191 9.35 -36.34 -2.00
CA ASP A 191 8.19 -37.16 -1.62
C ASP A 191 7.03 -36.29 -1.07
N THR A 192 7.38 -35.22 -0.34
CA THR A 192 6.40 -34.34 0.31
C THR A 192 6.37 -32.92 -0.30
N GLY A 193 7.33 -32.59 -1.14
CA GLY A 193 7.54 -31.22 -1.68
C GLY A 193 8.09 -30.22 -0.66
N GLU A 194 8.45 -30.66 0.56
CA GLU A 194 8.89 -29.77 1.64
C GLU A 194 10.34 -29.33 1.48
N TYR A 195 10.60 -28.08 1.89
CA TYR A 195 11.95 -27.52 1.96
C TYR A 195 12.45 -27.56 3.40
N TYR A 196 13.53 -28.30 3.63
CA TYR A 196 14.18 -28.47 4.92
C TYR A 196 15.34 -27.49 5.06
N PHE A 197 15.15 -26.39 5.73
CA PHE A 197 16.19 -25.40 5.97
C PHE A 197 17.11 -25.85 7.10
N SER A 198 18.42 -25.67 6.92
CA SER A 198 19.37 -25.76 8.03
C SER A 198 19.16 -24.58 9.00
N THR A 199 19.54 -24.74 10.26
CA THR A 199 19.39 -23.67 11.26
C THR A 199 20.09 -22.39 10.83
N SER A 200 21.34 -22.51 10.32
CA SER A 200 22.12 -21.36 9.86
C SER A 200 21.49 -20.63 8.69
N THR A 201 20.97 -21.37 7.69
CA THR A 201 20.31 -20.77 6.53
C THR A 201 18.98 -20.15 6.92
N PHE A 202 18.23 -20.78 7.83
CA PHE A 202 16.98 -20.20 8.29
C PHE A 202 17.22 -18.88 9.05
N ASP A 203 18.31 -18.81 9.85
CA ASP A 203 18.73 -17.58 10.52
C ASP A 203 19.15 -16.50 9.50
N GLU A 204 19.86 -16.87 8.44
CA GLU A 204 20.22 -15.99 7.32
C GLU A 204 18.96 -15.40 6.65
N VAL A 205 18.02 -16.26 6.30
CA VAL A 205 16.78 -15.86 5.63
C VAL A 205 15.88 -15.03 6.54
N CYS A 206 15.84 -15.33 7.84
CA CYS A 206 15.08 -14.52 8.79
C CYS A 206 15.74 -13.18 9.10
N SER A 207 17.02 -12.97 8.76
CA SER A 207 17.82 -11.79 9.18
C SER A 207 17.14 -10.42 8.96
N PRO A 208 16.29 -10.21 7.93
CA PRO A 208 15.55 -8.94 7.79
C PRO A 208 14.41 -8.76 8.81
N PHE A 209 13.98 -9.84 9.46
CA PHE A 209 12.84 -9.89 10.37
C PHE A 209 13.24 -10.46 11.73
N ASN A 210 12.35 -10.32 12.71
CA ASN A 210 12.48 -11.05 13.96
C ASN A 210 12.14 -12.53 13.75
N LYS A 211 13.09 -13.43 14.02
CA LYS A 211 12.92 -14.88 13.82
C LYS A 211 11.69 -15.46 14.53
N SER A 212 11.40 -15.00 15.75
CA SER A 212 10.22 -15.47 16.49
C SER A 212 8.92 -15.08 15.77
N LYS A 213 8.90 -13.87 15.18
CA LYS A 213 7.76 -13.40 14.37
C LYS A 213 7.63 -14.20 13.08
N VAL A 214 8.74 -14.47 12.39
CA VAL A 214 8.74 -15.33 11.19
C VAL A 214 8.14 -16.70 11.50
N LEU A 215 8.58 -17.34 12.58
CA LEU A 215 8.06 -18.64 12.99
C LEU A 215 6.58 -18.60 13.37
N GLN A 216 6.14 -17.54 14.02
CA GLN A 216 4.73 -17.32 14.35
C GLN A 216 3.89 -17.20 13.07
N VAL A 217 4.32 -16.36 12.12
CA VAL A 217 3.61 -16.15 10.85
C VAL A 217 3.50 -17.43 10.03
N LEU A 218 4.59 -18.17 9.89
CA LEU A 218 4.60 -19.44 9.16
C LEU A 218 3.72 -20.50 9.81
N ASP A 219 3.63 -20.52 11.15
CA ASP A 219 2.80 -21.45 11.90
C ASP A 219 1.31 -21.09 11.78
N GLU A 220 0.97 -19.80 11.96
CA GLU A 220 -0.39 -19.28 11.78
C GLU A 220 -0.91 -19.52 10.36
N ALA A 221 -0.05 -19.34 9.35
CA ALA A 221 -0.34 -19.64 7.96
C ALA A 221 -0.33 -21.15 7.63
N ARG A 222 0.00 -22.03 8.60
CA ARG A 222 0.13 -23.48 8.43
C ARG A 222 1.15 -23.92 7.37
N LEU A 223 2.13 -23.06 7.12
CA LEU A 223 3.22 -23.30 6.16
C LEU A 223 4.42 -24.02 6.79
N LEU A 224 4.47 -24.13 8.10
CA LEU A 224 5.52 -24.82 8.84
C LEU A 224 5.04 -26.23 9.21
N ASN A 225 5.88 -27.24 8.98
CA ASN A 225 5.65 -28.58 9.48
C ASN A 225 6.33 -28.74 10.85
N VAL A 226 5.53 -28.96 11.90
CA VAL A 226 5.98 -29.07 13.29
C VAL A 226 5.62 -30.45 13.80
N THR A 227 6.62 -31.23 14.18
CA THR A 227 6.43 -32.58 14.70
C THR A 227 6.27 -32.63 16.23
N GLU A 228 6.79 -31.61 16.92
CA GLU A 228 6.76 -31.48 18.38
C GLU A 228 6.07 -30.16 18.76
N SER A 229 5.03 -30.20 19.58
CA SER A 229 4.23 -29.01 19.95
C SER A 229 5.03 -27.92 20.66
N ASP A 230 6.16 -28.25 21.27
CA ASP A 230 7.01 -27.33 22.03
C ASP A 230 8.10 -26.65 21.16
N ARG A 231 8.30 -27.10 19.92
CA ARG A 231 9.40 -26.60 19.07
C ARG A 231 8.96 -26.45 17.62
N LYS A 232 9.25 -25.30 17.03
CA LYS A 232 8.96 -24.99 15.63
C LYS A 232 9.97 -25.63 14.65
N THR A 233 10.53 -26.79 15.00
CA THR A 233 11.48 -27.58 14.19
C THR A 233 11.07 -29.03 14.18
N CYS A 234 11.44 -29.75 13.14
CA CYS A 234 11.25 -31.20 13.07
C CYS A 234 12.60 -31.94 12.96
N ARG A 235 12.61 -33.23 13.28
CA ARG A 235 13.76 -34.12 13.12
C ARG A 235 13.52 -35.06 11.95
N VAL A 236 14.31 -34.88 10.88
CA VAL A 236 14.20 -35.68 9.66
C VAL A 236 15.49 -36.47 9.38
N PRO A 237 15.39 -37.67 8.79
CA PRO A 237 16.56 -38.34 8.23
C PRO A 237 17.02 -37.53 6.99
N LEU A 238 18.30 -37.29 6.89
CA LEU A 238 18.87 -36.53 5.77
C LEU A 238 19.97 -37.36 5.10
N PRO A 239 20.14 -37.25 3.78
CA PRO A 239 21.27 -37.86 3.07
C PRO A 239 22.60 -37.45 3.71
N PHE A 240 23.56 -38.37 3.69
CA PHE A 240 24.91 -38.17 4.23
C PHE A 240 25.02 -37.91 5.74
N LYS A 241 23.93 -38.12 6.51
CA LYS A 241 23.92 -37.99 7.97
C LYS A 241 23.46 -39.30 8.63
N LYS A 242 24.25 -39.80 9.59
CA LYS A 242 23.91 -41.02 10.36
C LYS A 242 22.68 -40.83 11.28
N ASN A 243 22.51 -39.61 11.78
CA ASN A 243 21.46 -39.29 12.74
C ASN A 243 20.43 -38.32 12.13
N ARG A 244 19.20 -38.39 12.60
CA ARG A 244 18.16 -37.40 12.26
C ARG A 244 18.61 -36.00 12.63
N SER A 245 18.50 -35.11 11.66
CA SER A 245 18.87 -33.70 11.80
C SER A 245 17.67 -32.84 12.13
N ARG A 246 17.89 -31.80 12.96
CA ARG A 246 16.89 -30.80 13.25
C ARG A 246 16.88 -29.77 12.12
N VAL A 247 15.68 -29.51 11.57
CA VAL A 247 15.47 -28.58 10.45
C VAL A 247 14.20 -27.77 10.66
N TYR A 248 14.09 -26.64 9.95
CA TYR A 248 12.82 -25.97 9.76
C TYR A 248 12.22 -26.48 8.45
N ALA A 249 11.08 -27.17 8.54
CA ALA A 249 10.42 -27.76 7.39
C ALA A 249 9.30 -26.84 6.91
N ILE A 250 9.49 -26.25 5.73
CA ILE A 250 8.53 -25.36 5.09
C ILE A 250 7.80 -26.14 4.00
N LYS A 251 6.48 -26.08 4.03
CA LYS A 251 5.63 -26.78 3.05
C LYS A 251 5.68 -26.12 1.70
N ASN A 252 5.49 -26.92 0.65
CA ASN A 252 5.44 -26.45 -0.73
C ASN A 252 4.31 -25.44 -1.00
N ASP A 253 3.25 -25.48 -0.16
CA ASP A 253 2.10 -24.56 -0.25
C ASP A 253 2.51 -23.08 -0.23
N ILE A 254 3.69 -22.74 0.33
CA ILE A 254 4.24 -21.40 0.31
C ILE A 254 4.42 -20.86 -1.12
N LEU A 255 4.72 -21.71 -2.10
CA LEU A 255 4.91 -21.32 -3.50
C LEU A 255 3.58 -20.97 -4.18
N SER A 256 2.48 -21.56 -3.73
CA SER A 256 1.13 -21.31 -4.23
C SER A 256 0.36 -20.25 -3.44
N CYS A 257 0.93 -19.75 -2.34
CA CYS A 257 0.34 -18.60 -1.63
C CYS A 257 0.31 -17.40 -2.59
N GLU A 258 -0.88 -17.07 -3.08
CA GLU A 258 -1.13 -15.80 -3.76
C GLU A 258 -1.16 -14.72 -2.69
N THR A 259 -0.08 -13.98 -2.58
CA THR A 259 -0.09 -12.69 -1.88
C THR A 259 -0.77 -11.70 -2.83
N THR A 260 -2.10 -11.66 -2.80
CA THR A 260 -2.88 -10.74 -3.61
C THR A 260 -2.41 -9.33 -3.31
N LYS A 261 -1.66 -8.74 -4.23
CA LYS A 261 -1.62 -7.29 -4.37
C LYS A 261 -3.06 -6.91 -4.65
N SER A 262 -3.71 -6.23 -3.73
CA SER A 262 -4.96 -5.54 -4.02
C SER A 262 -4.66 -4.46 -5.07
N THR A 263 -4.64 -4.86 -6.34
CA THR A 263 -4.82 -3.93 -7.44
C THR A 263 -6.28 -3.54 -7.38
N GLY A 264 -6.55 -2.38 -6.82
CA GLY A 264 -7.87 -1.75 -6.88
C GLY A 264 -8.24 -1.52 -8.34
N THR A 265 -8.86 -2.53 -8.95
CA THR A 265 -9.56 -2.37 -10.21
C THR A 265 -10.87 -1.70 -9.87
N ALA A 266 -10.95 -0.39 -10.11
CA ALA A 266 -12.22 0.31 -10.13
C ALA A 266 -13.14 -0.41 -11.13
N GLY A 267 -14.15 -1.12 -10.62
CA GLY A 267 -15.12 -1.81 -11.42
C GLY A 267 -15.92 -0.80 -12.24
N THR A 268 -15.67 -0.76 -13.54
CA THR A 268 -16.53 -0.10 -14.50
C THR A 268 -17.86 -0.84 -14.48
N ALA A 269 -18.90 -0.20 -13.97
CA ALA A 269 -20.26 -0.68 -14.04
C ALA A 269 -20.62 -0.86 -15.51
N GLY A 270 -20.77 -2.11 -15.95
CA GLY A 270 -21.22 -2.45 -17.30
C GLY A 270 -22.67 -2.03 -17.49
N THR A 271 -22.89 -1.07 -18.35
CA THR A 271 -24.20 -0.74 -18.89
C THR A 271 -24.63 -1.88 -19.80
N THR A 272 -25.66 -2.58 -19.41
CA THR A 272 -26.36 -3.59 -20.21
C THR A 272 -26.89 -2.96 -21.49
N GLY A 273 -26.32 -3.36 -22.63
CA GLY A 273 -26.82 -3.02 -23.93
C GLY A 273 -28.13 -3.77 -24.25
N THR A 274 -29.19 -3.03 -24.49
CA THR A 274 -30.41 -3.54 -25.10
C THR A 274 -30.30 -3.35 -26.62
N ASN A 275 -30.30 -4.47 -27.33
CA ASN A 275 -30.44 -4.50 -28.78
C ASN A 275 -31.82 -3.96 -29.14
N HIS A 276 -31.91 -2.99 -30.05
CA HIS A 276 -33.07 -2.81 -30.93
C HIS A 276 -32.65 -2.47 -32.35
N THR A 277 -33.25 -3.19 -33.21
CA THR A 277 -33.20 -3.41 -34.65
C THR A 277 -33.32 -2.14 -35.47
N GLN A 278 -32.67 -2.18 -36.65
CA GLN A 278 -32.74 -1.27 -37.81
C GLN A 278 -34.17 -0.90 -38.22
N GLN A 279 -34.38 0.35 -38.64
CA GLN A 279 -34.99 0.70 -39.94
C GLN A 279 -35.05 2.21 -40.17
N GLY A 280 -34.58 2.66 -41.33
CA GLY A 280 -35.31 3.55 -42.20
C GLY A 280 -34.78 4.97 -42.40
N LEU A 281 -34.17 5.18 -43.55
CA LEU A 281 -34.07 6.38 -44.41
C LEU A 281 -34.85 7.67 -44.01
N GLY A 282 -34.22 8.85 -44.20
CA GLY A 282 -34.93 10.11 -44.36
C GLY A 282 -34.06 11.36 -44.34
N THR A 283 -33.53 11.71 -45.51
CA THR A 283 -33.34 13.08 -46.09
C THR A 283 -33.08 14.30 -45.19
N VAL A 284 -31.97 15.00 -45.55
CA VAL A 284 -31.61 16.43 -45.31
C VAL A 284 -32.71 17.39 -45.81
N PRO A 285 -32.89 18.61 -45.22
CA PRO A 285 -32.27 19.75 -45.90
C PRO A 285 -31.65 20.85 -45.04
N SER A 286 -30.70 21.50 -45.69
CA SER A 286 -30.05 22.76 -45.38
C SER A 286 -30.99 23.92 -45.08
N HIS A 287 -30.63 24.80 -44.14
CA HIS A 287 -30.96 26.22 -44.27
C HIS A 287 -29.91 27.16 -43.68
N LYS A 288 -29.62 28.15 -44.48
CA LYS A 288 -28.64 29.22 -44.43
C LYS A 288 -28.82 30.21 -43.27
N THR A 289 -27.68 30.81 -42.91
CA THR A 289 -27.47 32.11 -42.24
C THR A 289 -28.39 33.25 -42.76
N PRO A 290 -28.60 34.36 -41.98
CA PRO A 290 -27.66 35.50 -42.18
C PRO A 290 -27.31 36.34 -40.92
N LEU A 291 -26.26 37.08 -41.15
CA LEU A 291 -25.70 38.22 -40.42
C LEU A 291 -26.70 39.30 -40.02
N GLY A 292 -26.38 40.00 -38.89
CA GLY A 292 -26.92 41.33 -38.55
C GLY A 292 -26.08 41.88 -37.38
N GLN A 293 -25.28 42.65 -37.63
CA GLN A 293 -24.63 43.93 -37.43
C GLN A 293 -25.17 44.81 -36.27
N LEU A 294 -24.18 45.35 -35.53
CA LEU A 294 -24.07 46.73 -35.01
C LEU A 294 -24.84 47.15 -33.73
N GLY A 295 -24.05 47.72 -32.81
CA GLY A 295 -24.50 48.59 -31.73
C GLY A 295 -23.38 49.01 -30.79
N GLN A 296 -22.63 50.01 -31.15
CA GLN A 296 -21.74 50.79 -30.27
C GLN A 296 -22.57 51.65 -29.30
N SER A 297 -22.06 51.87 -28.10
CA SER A 297 -21.91 53.19 -27.40
C SER A 297 -21.66 52.96 -25.92
N SER A 298 -20.52 53.40 -25.45
CA SER A 298 -20.23 54.67 -24.71
C SER A 298 -20.54 54.62 -23.22
N SER A 299 -19.47 54.58 -22.46
CA SER A 299 -18.97 55.60 -21.51
C SER A 299 -19.65 55.81 -20.16
N ILE A 300 -18.73 56.02 -19.19
CA ILE A 300 -18.82 56.90 -18.00
C ILE A 300 -19.45 56.23 -16.73
N CYS A 301 -18.73 55.90 -15.78
CA CYS A 301 -18.08 56.46 -14.57
C CYS A 301 -17.30 55.35 -13.87
#